data_86417673bce8668784ec0fb8bfd04d2f
#
_entry.id   86417673bce8668784ec0fb8bfd04d2f
#
_cell.length_a   1.000
_cell.length_b   1.000
_cell.length_c   1.000
_cell.angle_alpha   90.00
_cell.angle_beta   90.00
_cell.angle_gamma   90.00
#
_symmetry.space_group_name_H-M   'P 1'
#
loop_
_entity.id
_entity.type
_entity.pdbx_description
1 polymer ?
#
loop_
_entity_poly.entity_id
_entity_poly.type
_entity_poly.pdbx_seq_one_letter_code
_entity_poly.pdbx_strand_id
1 'polypeptide(L)'
;MKKIGVLTSGGDAPGMNAAIRAVVRTGAYYGIKVMGIKQGYVGLMTDNMEEMTARSVSETLQRGGTILQTARCLEFKTPEGREIAYANARKEGLDGIIVIGGDGSFRGAMELCKAGFPTIAMPGTIDNDISCSDYTVGYDTCLNTVMEAVDKIRDTSTSHNRCSLIEVMGRRAGYIALEAGIACGAEVILVPEKEWSFDEDVLRPVLESKARGKKHSIIIVAEGIGGVMEMAKVIEEKTGIETRATILGHVQRGGSPSVRDRVIASEMGAKCVELLLEGKENRIVRMKDNKVCDIDIAEGLAMQKTLPESLVNLVPKLTV
;
A
#
# COMPACT_ATOMS: atom_id res chain seq x y z
N MET A 1 -17.75 -12.65 22.43
CA MET A 1 -17.21 -12.92 21.07
C MET A 1 -16.50 -14.27 21.11
N LYS A 2 -16.85 -15.19 20.20
CA LYS A 2 -16.29 -16.54 20.16
C LYS A 2 -15.59 -16.88 18.84
N LYS A 3 -16.03 -16.26 17.74
CA LYS A 3 -15.50 -16.52 16.39
C LYS A 3 -15.46 -15.25 15.58
N ILE A 4 -14.30 -14.94 14.98
CA ILE A 4 -14.12 -13.79 14.08
C ILE A 4 -13.59 -14.23 12.71
N GLY A 5 -13.93 -13.46 11.67
CA GLY A 5 -13.36 -13.60 10.35
C GLY A 5 -12.18 -12.65 10.12
N VAL A 6 -11.22 -13.05 9.30
CA VAL A 6 -10.18 -12.14 8.77
C VAL A 6 -10.05 -12.34 7.27
N LEU A 7 -10.01 -11.23 6.53
CA LEU A 7 -9.81 -11.22 5.08
C LEU A 7 -8.80 -10.16 4.64
N THR A 8 -8.19 -10.41 3.48
CA THR A 8 -7.41 -9.44 2.74
C THR A 8 -8.13 -9.04 1.46
N SER A 9 -8.20 -7.77 1.12
CA SER A 9 -8.97 -7.27 -0.02
C SER A 9 -8.22 -6.13 -0.73
N GLY A 10 -8.37 -6.07 -2.04
CA GLY A 10 -7.69 -5.08 -2.88
C GLY A 10 -6.37 -5.60 -3.43
N GLY A 11 -5.37 -4.73 -3.59
CA GLY A 11 -4.02 -5.14 -3.96
C GLY A 11 -3.29 -5.77 -2.78
N ASP A 12 -2.46 -6.75 -3.05
CA ASP A 12 -1.58 -7.32 -2.04
C ASP A 12 -0.46 -6.34 -1.67
N ALA A 13 0.05 -6.49 -0.45
CA ALA A 13 1.15 -5.68 0.08
C ALA A 13 2.02 -6.54 1.02
N PRO A 14 3.35 -6.34 0.99
CA PRO A 14 4.25 -7.02 1.94
C PRO A 14 3.88 -6.64 3.38
N GLY A 15 3.72 -7.64 4.25
CA GLY A 15 3.26 -7.43 5.62
C GLY A 15 1.80 -7.84 5.87
N MET A 16 0.99 -8.07 4.85
CA MET A 16 -0.36 -8.63 5.04
C MET A 16 -0.34 -9.96 5.80
N ASN A 17 0.64 -10.83 5.52
CA ASN A 17 0.80 -12.08 6.26
C ASN A 17 1.17 -11.86 7.73
N ALA A 18 1.95 -10.84 8.03
CA ALA A 18 2.28 -10.47 9.40
C ALA A 18 1.01 -9.97 10.16
N ALA A 19 0.15 -9.21 9.48
CA ALA A 19 -1.13 -8.78 10.01
C ALA A 19 -2.09 -9.95 10.27
N ILE A 20 -2.26 -10.85 9.30
CA ILE A 20 -3.06 -12.07 9.45
C ILE A 20 -2.55 -12.90 10.63
N ARG A 21 -1.22 -13.10 10.71
CA ARG A 21 -0.59 -13.81 11.81
C ARG A 21 -0.89 -13.17 13.17
N ALA A 22 -0.82 -11.86 13.25
CA ALA A 22 -1.13 -11.13 14.48
C ALA A 22 -2.59 -11.34 14.90
N VAL A 23 -3.54 -11.21 13.97
CA VAL A 23 -4.97 -11.45 14.23
C VAL A 23 -5.19 -12.88 14.74
N VAL A 24 -4.63 -13.89 14.05
CA VAL A 24 -4.82 -15.30 14.43
C VAL A 24 -4.20 -15.60 15.79
N ARG A 25 -3.00 -15.13 16.06
CA ARG A 25 -2.31 -15.40 17.34
C ARG A 25 -2.94 -14.63 18.51
N THR A 26 -3.35 -13.40 18.29
CA THR A 26 -4.07 -12.62 19.31
C THR A 26 -5.45 -13.23 19.60
N GLY A 27 -6.17 -13.68 18.55
CA GLY A 27 -7.39 -14.44 18.72
C GLY A 27 -7.18 -15.70 19.57
N ALA A 28 -6.16 -16.50 19.24
CA ALA A 28 -5.82 -17.70 20.00
C ALA A 28 -5.45 -17.37 21.47
N TYR A 29 -4.72 -16.27 21.70
CA TYR A 29 -4.38 -15.83 23.07
C TYR A 29 -5.62 -15.52 23.92
N TYR A 30 -6.65 -14.94 23.34
CA TYR A 30 -7.92 -14.64 24.03
C TYR A 30 -8.96 -15.77 23.89
N GLY A 31 -8.61 -16.93 23.36
CA GLY A 31 -9.53 -18.08 23.20
C GLY A 31 -10.60 -17.88 22.12
N ILE A 32 -10.38 -17.01 21.15
CA ILE A 32 -11.27 -16.72 20.05
C ILE A 32 -10.86 -17.57 18.83
N LYS A 33 -11.84 -18.21 18.18
CA LYS A 33 -11.62 -18.87 16.89
C LYS A 33 -11.49 -17.84 15.78
N VAL A 34 -10.53 -18.02 14.89
CA VAL A 34 -10.33 -17.14 13.74
C VAL A 34 -10.58 -17.92 12.45
N MET A 35 -11.49 -17.41 11.61
CA MET A 35 -11.76 -17.93 10.27
C MET A 35 -11.01 -17.09 9.24
N GLY A 36 -10.09 -17.69 8.49
CA GLY A 36 -9.47 -17.08 7.33
C GLY A 36 -10.41 -17.12 6.13
N ILE A 37 -10.80 -15.98 5.62
CA ILE A 37 -11.69 -15.85 4.47
C ILE A 37 -10.82 -15.68 3.22
N LYS A 38 -10.81 -16.66 2.32
CA LYS A 38 -9.99 -16.66 1.10
C LYS A 38 -10.52 -15.68 0.07
N GLN A 39 -9.61 -15.03 -0.66
CA GLN A 39 -9.96 -14.12 -1.75
C GLN A 39 -10.87 -12.93 -1.34
N GLY A 40 -10.77 -12.50 -0.10
CA GLY A 40 -11.49 -11.33 0.41
C GLY A 40 -13.01 -11.48 0.36
N TYR A 41 -13.69 -10.48 -0.17
CA TYR A 41 -15.17 -10.49 -0.26
C TYR A 41 -15.72 -11.59 -1.19
N VAL A 42 -14.95 -12.06 -2.18
CA VAL A 42 -15.34 -13.22 -3.00
C VAL A 42 -15.50 -14.46 -2.10
N GLY A 43 -14.53 -14.73 -1.24
CA GLY A 43 -14.60 -15.86 -0.33
C GLY A 43 -15.73 -15.77 0.68
N LEU A 44 -16.08 -14.57 1.12
CA LEU A 44 -17.24 -14.35 1.97
C LEU A 44 -18.55 -14.70 1.24
N MET A 45 -18.65 -14.35 -0.05
CA MET A 45 -19.81 -14.70 -0.90
C MET A 45 -19.87 -16.18 -1.28
N THR A 46 -18.73 -16.82 -1.49
CA THR A 46 -18.64 -18.21 -1.95
C THR A 46 -18.47 -19.22 -0.80
N ASP A 47 -18.58 -18.77 0.44
CA ASP A 47 -18.38 -19.58 1.65
C ASP A 47 -17.01 -20.28 1.71
N ASN A 48 -15.98 -19.60 1.17
CA ASN A 48 -14.61 -20.10 1.13
C ASN A 48 -13.83 -19.64 2.37
N MET A 49 -14.10 -20.28 3.49
CA MET A 49 -13.53 -19.96 4.80
C MET A 49 -12.91 -21.20 5.45
N GLU A 50 -11.83 -21.00 6.18
CA GLU A 50 -11.17 -22.09 6.93
C GLU A 50 -10.79 -21.62 8.34
N GLU A 51 -10.91 -22.50 9.33
CA GLU A 51 -10.44 -22.19 10.70
C GLU A 51 -8.92 -22.13 10.72
N MET A 52 -8.41 -21.02 11.24
CA MET A 52 -6.97 -20.76 11.36
C MET A 52 -6.50 -20.94 12.81
N THR A 53 -5.43 -21.66 12.98
CA THR A 53 -4.77 -21.85 14.27
C THR A 53 -3.41 -21.13 14.31
N ALA A 54 -2.79 -21.05 15.48
CA ALA A 54 -1.44 -20.51 15.59
C ALA A 54 -0.42 -21.26 14.69
N ARG A 55 -0.69 -22.53 14.34
CA ARG A 55 0.11 -23.32 13.41
C ARG A 55 -0.13 -22.96 11.95
N SER A 56 -1.36 -22.58 11.57
CA SER A 56 -1.69 -22.15 10.20
C SER A 56 -0.90 -20.93 9.74
N VAL A 57 -0.44 -20.11 10.68
CA VAL A 57 0.33 -18.88 10.44
C VAL A 57 1.80 -18.98 10.84
N SER A 58 2.31 -20.21 11.08
CA SER A 58 3.73 -20.41 11.26
C SER A 58 4.47 -20.22 9.92
N GLU A 59 5.70 -19.71 9.97
CA GLU A 59 6.53 -19.44 8.78
C GLU A 59 5.89 -18.47 7.75
N THR A 60 4.94 -17.61 8.18
CA THR A 60 4.29 -16.65 7.29
C THR A 60 4.78 -15.21 7.47
N LEU A 61 5.38 -14.89 8.62
CA LEU A 61 5.79 -13.53 8.98
C LEU A 61 6.74 -12.90 7.96
N GLN A 62 7.65 -13.68 7.39
CA GLN A 62 8.65 -13.23 6.43
C GLN A 62 8.18 -13.32 4.98
N ARG A 63 6.99 -13.87 4.72
CA ARG A 63 6.48 -14.07 3.35
C ARG A 63 5.74 -12.84 2.86
N GLY A 64 6.09 -12.39 1.64
CA GLY A 64 5.30 -11.40 0.90
C GLY A 64 3.96 -11.94 0.41
N GLY A 65 3.17 -11.07 -0.21
CA GLY A 65 1.82 -11.39 -0.64
C GLY A 65 0.87 -11.64 0.53
N THR A 66 -0.18 -12.44 0.29
CA THR A 66 -1.16 -12.83 1.30
C THR A 66 -1.55 -14.30 1.19
N ILE A 67 -1.46 -15.05 2.30
CA ILE A 67 -1.85 -16.47 2.36
C ILE A 67 -3.37 -16.67 2.21
N LEU A 68 -4.16 -15.64 2.47
CA LEU A 68 -5.60 -15.64 2.26
C LEU A 68 -5.98 -15.31 0.81
N GLN A 69 -5.00 -14.95 -0.03
CA GLN A 69 -5.26 -14.46 -1.37
C GLN A 69 -6.11 -13.18 -1.38
N THR A 70 -6.27 -12.56 -2.52
CA THR A 70 -7.12 -11.40 -2.70
C THR A 70 -7.74 -11.41 -4.08
N ALA A 71 -8.95 -10.88 -4.21
CA ALA A 71 -9.64 -10.74 -5.48
C ALA A 71 -10.48 -9.45 -5.51
N ARG A 72 -10.71 -8.93 -6.72
CA ARG A 72 -11.71 -7.88 -6.91
C ARG A 72 -13.09 -8.54 -6.90
N CYS A 73 -14.01 -8.00 -6.09
CA CYS A 73 -15.39 -8.47 -5.98
C CYS A 73 -16.33 -7.32 -6.35
N LEU A 74 -16.77 -7.28 -7.60
CA LEU A 74 -17.73 -6.27 -8.05
C LEU A 74 -19.14 -6.59 -7.56
N GLU A 75 -19.46 -7.86 -7.45
CA GLU A 75 -20.74 -8.37 -6.98
C GLU A 75 -21.05 -7.93 -5.54
N PHE A 76 -20.04 -7.84 -4.67
CA PHE A 76 -20.23 -7.35 -3.30
C PHE A 76 -20.70 -5.88 -3.24
N LYS A 77 -20.57 -5.12 -4.33
CA LYS A 77 -21.11 -3.76 -4.42
C LYS A 77 -22.63 -3.73 -4.60
N THR A 78 -23.22 -4.84 -5.05
CA THR A 78 -24.67 -4.95 -5.22
C THR A 78 -25.35 -5.36 -3.90
N PRO A 79 -26.59 -4.97 -3.65
CA PRO A 79 -27.34 -5.44 -2.48
C PRO A 79 -27.44 -6.98 -2.43
N GLU A 80 -27.69 -7.63 -3.57
CA GLU A 80 -27.86 -9.07 -3.68
C GLU A 80 -26.56 -9.81 -3.30
N GLY A 81 -25.41 -9.35 -3.80
CA GLY A 81 -24.11 -9.92 -3.46
C GLY A 81 -23.78 -9.76 -1.98
N ARG A 82 -24.14 -8.63 -1.39
CA ARG A 82 -23.96 -8.41 0.06
C ARG A 82 -24.83 -9.37 0.88
N GLU A 83 -26.10 -9.57 0.51
CA GLU A 83 -26.98 -10.51 1.23
C GLU A 83 -26.44 -11.95 1.22
N ILE A 84 -25.86 -12.41 0.11
CA ILE A 84 -25.20 -13.72 0.05
C ILE A 84 -24.03 -13.77 1.05
N ALA A 85 -23.18 -12.75 1.06
CA ALA A 85 -22.04 -12.65 1.98
C ALA A 85 -22.50 -12.64 3.45
N TYR A 86 -23.58 -11.91 3.75
CA TYR A 86 -24.14 -11.84 5.10
C TYR A 86 -24.74 -13.16 5.55
N ALA A 87 -25.43 -13.88 4.65
CA ALA A 87 -25.95 -15.21 4.93
C ALA A 87 -24.84 -16.21 5.27
N ASN A 88 -23.74 -16.19 4.51
CA ASN A 88 -22.58 -17.05 4.77
C ASN A 88 -21.88 -16.68 6.09
N ALA A 89 -21.69 -15.40 6.39
CA ALA A 89 -21.11 -14.96 7.64
C ALA A 89 -21.97 -15.39 8.87
N ARG A 90 -23.32 -15.32 8.75
CA ARG A 90 -24.24 -15.82 9.78
C ARG A 90 -24.20 -17.35 9.91
N LYS A 91 -24.18 -18.06 8.78
CA LYS A 91 -24.06 -19.53 8.73
C LYS A 91 -22.79 -20.00 9.44
N GLU A 92 -21.67 -19.33 9.20
CA GLU A 92 -20.41 -19.61 9.88
C GLU A 92 -20.36 -19.12 11.34
N GLY A 93 -21.35 -18.39 11.78
CA GLY A 93 -21.43 -17.86 13.15
C GLY A 93 -20.33 -16.86 13.49
N LEU A 94 -20.00 -15.96 12.55
CA LEU A 94 -19.03 -14.92 12.78
C LEU A 94 -19.61 -13.82 13.69
N ASP A 95 -18.93 -13.53 14.80
CA ASP A 95 -19.29 -12.47 15.75
C ASP A 95 -18.66 -11.11 15.35
N GLY A 96 -17.69 -11.11 14.43
CA GLY A 96 -17.03 -9.91 13.93
C GLY A 96 -16.08 -10.24 12.78
N ILE A 97 -15.68 -9.23 12.03
CA ILE A 97 -14.82 -9.39 10.85
C ILE A 97 -13.70 -8.35 10.86
N ILE A 98 -12.48 -8.79 10.55
CA ILE A 98 -11.32 -7.91 10.35
C ILE A 98 -11.01 -7.85 8.87
N VAL A 99 -10.89 -6.63 8.33
CA VAL A 99 -10.66 -6.36 6.91
C VAL A 99 -9.32 -5.68 6.74
N ILE A 100 -8.39 -6.33 6.02
CA ILE A 100 -7.05 -5.80 5.71
C ILE A 100 -7.05 -5.34 4.25
N GLY A 101 -6.80 -4.05 4.00
CA GLY A 101 -6.80 -3.54 2.62
C GLY A 101 -6.77 -2.01 2.52
N GLY A 102 -7.26 -1.46 1.41
CA GLY A 102 -7.33 -0.03 1.15
C GLY A 102 -8.75 0.54 1.26
N ASP A 103 -8.95 1.77 0.81
CA ASP A 103 -10.22 2.52 0.89
C ASP A 103 -11.45 1.74 0.38
N GLY A 104 -11.30 1.05 -0.76
CA GLY A 104 -12.38 0.23 -1.32
C GLY A 104 -12.80 -0.90 -0.36
N SER A 105 -11.83 -1.49 0.33
CA SER A 105 -12.06 -2.54 1.32
C SER A 105 -12.72 -1.98 2.58
N PHE A 106 -12.38 -0.75 2.97
CA PHE A 106 -13.00 -0.07 4.13
C PHE A 106 -14.46 0.28 3.88
N ARG A 107 -14.82 0.66 2.64
CA ARG A 107 -16.23 0.85 2.25
C ARG A 107 -17.01 -0.47 2.39
N GLY A 108 -16.41 -1.59 1.98
CA GLY A 108 -17.00 -2.92 2.18
C GLY A 108 -17.11 -3.29 3.66
N ALA A 109 -16.11 -2.95 4.50
CA ALA A 109 -16.16 -3.14 5.95
C ALA A 109 -17.32 -2.37 6.61
N MET A 110 -17.55 -1.14 6.17
CA MET A 110 -18.68 -0.32 6.63
C MET A 110 -20.04 -0.96 6.27
N GLU A 111 -20.18 -1.57 5.09
CA GLU A 111 -21.39 -2.28 4.71
C GLU A 111 -21.62 -3.54 5.56
N LEU A 112 -20.56 -4.29 5.90
CA LEU A 112 -20.64 -5.41 6.85
C LEU A 112 -21.13 -4.94 8.23
N CYS A 113 -20.60 -3.82 8.72
CA CYS A 113 -21.02 -3.26 10.01
C CYS A 113 -22.49 -2.86 10.00
N LYS A 114 -22.98 -2.21 8.94
CA LYS A 114 -24.41 -1.88 8.77
C LYS A 114 -25.32 -3.11 8.77
N ALA A 115 -24.81 -4.28 8.35
CA ALA A 115 -25.53 -5.55 8.36
C ALA A 115 -25.49 -6.27 9.71
N GLY A 116 -24.90 -5.66 10.75
CA GLY A 116 -24.80 -6.19 12.10
C GLY A 116 -23.59 -7.08 12.36
N PHE A 117 -22.54 -7.00 11.52
CA PHE A 117 -21.26 -7.65 11.78
C PHE A 117 -20.26 -6.60 12.29
N PRO A 118 -19.92 -6.56 13.59
CA PRO A 118 -18.86 -5.71 14.10
C PRO A 118 -17.60 -5.85 13.25
N THR A 119 -17.14 -4.75 12.64
CA THR A 119 -16.05 -4.83 11.66
C THR A 119 -14.98 -3.81 12.00
N ILE A 120 -13.73 -4.28 11.99
CA ILE A 120 -12.53 -3.46 12.14
C ILE A 120 -11.71 -3.58 10.86
N ALA A 121 -11.30 -2.45 10.33
CA ALA A 121 -10.44 -2.36 9.16
C ALA A 121 -9.02 -1.95 9.54
N MET A 122 -8.02 -2.35 8.73
CA MET A 122 -6.64 -1.86 8.85
C MET A 122 -5.99 -1.67 7.48
N PRO A 123 -5.12 -0.66 7.31
CA PRO A 123 -4.51 -0.34 6.03
C PRO A 123 -3.43 -1.36 5.63
N GLY A 124 -3.65 -2.04 4.50
CA GLY A 124 -2.69 -2.91 3.82
C GLY A 124 -2.64 -2.51 2.35
N THR A 125 -1.72 -1.61 2.00
CA THR A 125 -1.47 -1.10 0.66
C THR A 125 -0.08 -0.48 0.60
N ILE A 126 0.62 -0.62 -0.53
CA ILE A 126 1.91 0.02 -0.76
C ILE A 126 1.78 1.51 -1.10
N ASP A 127 0.60 1.98 -1.51
CA ASP A 127 0.41 3.31 -2.08
C ASP A 127 0.50 4.44 -1.04
N ASN A 128 0.37 4.12 0.25
CA ASN A 128 0.31 5.05 1.39
C ASN A 128 -0.74 6.17 1.22
N ASP A 129 -1.80 5.88 0.48
CA ASP A 129 -2.86 6.81 0.07
C ASP A 129 -4.07 6.85 1.02
N ILE A 130 -4.04 6.08 2.11
CA ILE A 130 -5.11 6.06 3.11
C ILE A 130 -5.12 7.34 3.92
N SER A 131 -6.17 8.14 3.73
CA SER A 131 -6.22 9.52 4.22
C SER A 131 -6.10 9.68 5.73
N CYS A 132 -6.61 8.74 6.48
CA CYS A 132 -6.59 8.80 7.95
C CYS A 132 -5.32 8.22 8.59
N SER A 133 -4.39 7.63 7.83
CA SER A 133 -3.20 6.98 8.36
C SER A 133 -1.91 7.60 7.83
N ASP A 134 -0.97 7.87 8.72
CA ASP A 134 0.35 8.37 8.33
C ASP A 134 1.17 7.28 7.62
N TYR A 135 0.82 6.00 7.85
CA TYR A 135 1.54 4.86 7.33
C TYR A 135 0.60 3.70 6.98
N THR A 136 0.89 2.98 5.90
CA THR A 136 0.18 1.78 5.49
C THR A 136 1.12 0.59 5.41
N VAL A 137 0.63 -0.60 5.81
CA VAL A 137 1.42 -1.84 5.78
C VAL A 137 1.81 -2.19 4.35
N GLY A 138 3.11 -2.36 4.11
CA GLY A 138 3.72 -2.65 2.81
C GLY A 138 4.45 -1.48 2.18
N TYR A 139 4.24 -0.27 2.66
CA TYR A 139 4.83 0.95 2.10
C TYR A 139 6.36 0.99 2.22
N ASP A 140 6.91 0.72 3.41
CA ASP A 140 8.36 0.73 3.65
C ASP A 140 9.09 -0.33 2.81
N THR A 141 8.50 -1.52 2.69
CA THR A 141 9.05 -2.58 1.84
C THR A 141 9.05 -2.16 0.37
N CYS A 142 7.98 -1.50 -0.08
CA CYS A 142 7.90 -0.95 -1.44
C CYS A 142 9.01 0.07 -1.69
N LEU A 143 9.22 1.02 -0.77
CA LEU A 143 10.29 2.02 -0.87
C LEU A 143 11.67 1.36 -0.97
N ASN A 144 11.95 0.35 -0.16
CA ASN A 144 13.21 -0.41 -0.22
C ASN A 144 13.38 -1.13 -1.57
N THR A 145 12.30 -1.71 -2.12
CA THR A 145 12.33 -2.35 -3.44
C THR A 145 12.62 -1.34 -4.55
N VAL A 146 11.99 -0.16 -4.50
CA VAL A 146 12.27 0.92 -5.47
C VAL A 146 13.72 1.38 -5.36
N MET A 147 14.21 1.66 -4.14
CA MET A 147 15.57 2.09 -3.90
C MET A 147 16.58 1.09 -4.46
N GLU A 148 16.42 -0.20 -4.15
CA GLU A 148 17.29 -1.26 -4.67
C GLU A 148 17.28 -1.34 -6.21
N ALA A 149 16.13 -1.15 -6.84
CA ALA A 149 16.01 -1.13 -8.29
C ALA A 149 16.70 0.10 -8.90
N VAL A 150 16.48 1.29 -8.31
CA VAL A 150 17.10 2.54 -8.75
C VAL A 150 18.62 2.49 -8.64
N ASP A 151 19.17 1.93 -7.57
CA ASP A 151 20.61 1.79 -7.40
C ASP A 151 21.23 0.93 -8.51
N LYS A 152 20.60 -0.19 -8.86
CA LYS A 152 21.03 -1.04 -9.98
C LYS A 152 20.96 -0.31 -11.33
N ILE A 153 19.90 0.49 -11.55
CA ILE A 153 19.74 1.30 -12.75
C ILE A 153 20.79 2.41 -12.79
N ARG A 154 21.13 3.01 -11.67
CA ARG A 154 22.14 4.05 -11.53
C ARG A 154 23.52 3.55 -11.98
N ASP A 155 23.92 2.35 -11.58
CA ASP A 155 25.20 1.75 -11.95
C ASP A 155 25.38 1.72 -13.47
N THR A 156 24.34 1.23 -14.18
CA THR A 156 24.37 1.19 -15.65
C THR A 156 24.25 2.58 -16.29
N SER A 157 23.43 3.46 -15.70
CA SER A 157 23.26 4.85 -16.18
C SER A 157 24.58 5.63 -16.10
N THR A 158 25.31 5.45 -15.01
CA THR A 158 26.64 6.04 -14.81
C THR A 158 27.66 5.51 -15.81
N SER A 159 27.63 4.20 -16.10
CA SER A 159 28.55 3.56 -17.05
C SER A 159 28.37 4.04 -18.48
N HIS A 160 27.16 4.47 -18.83
CA HIS A 160 26.81 4.87 -20.20
C HIS A 160 26.49 6.36 -20.37
N ASN A 161 26.62 7.18 -19.34
CA ASN A 161 26.25 8.61 -19.33
C ASN A 161 24.80 8.85 -19.78
N ARG A 162 23.86 8.08 -19.24
CA ARG A 162 22.42 8.09 -19.63
C ARG A 162 21.55 8.84 -18.65
N CYS A 163 20.40 9.29 -19.14
CA CYS A 163 19.26 9.68 -18.32
C CYS A 163 18.33 8.46 -18.15
N SER A 164 17.92 8.18 -16.92
CA SER A 164 16.98 7.09 -16.61
C SER A 164 15.71 7.64 -16.00
N LEU A 165 14.58 7.37 -16.68
CA LEU A 165 13.24 7.60 -16.16
C LEU A 165 12.74 6.32 -15.52
N ILE A 166 12.29 6.40 -14.26
CA ILE A 166 11.83 5.23 -13.53
C ILE A 166 10.41 5.52 -13.04
N GLU A 167 9.45 4.75 -13.60
CA GLU A 167 8.06 4.83 -13.19
C GLU A 167 7.85 3.93 -11.97
N VAL A 168 7.24 4.50 -10.94
CA VAL A 168 6.87 3.82 -9.70
C VAL A 168 5.36 3.81 -9.51
N MET A 169 4.86 2.80 -8.80
CA MET A 169 3.44 2.68 -8.45
C MET A 169 3.00 3.80 -7.49
N GLY A 170 1.75 3.77 -7.05
CA GLY A 170 1.13 4.74 -6.15
C GLY A 170 -0.27 5.16 -6.61
N ARG A 171 -0.77 4.60 -7.71
CA ARG A 171 -2.06 4.92 -8.32
C ARG A 171 -2.18 6.42 -8.67
N ARG A 172 -2.91 7.18 -7.86
CA ARG A 172 -3.11 8.63 -8.01
C ARG A 172 -2.34 9.43 -6.97
N ALA A 173 -1.45 8.78 -6.21
CA ALA A 173 -0.69 9.39 -5.15
C ALA A 173 0.82 9.31 -5.41
N GLY A 174 1.52 10.37 -5.07
CA GLY A 174 2.97 10.51 -5.31
C GLY A 174 3.85 10.14 -4.12
N TYR A 175 3.33 9.48 -3.08
CA TYR A 175 4.12 9.18 -1.87
C TYR A 175 5.34 8.32 -2.16
N ILE A 176 5.17 7.23 -2.95
CA ILE A 176 6.30 6.35 -3.33
C ILE A 176 7.32 7.15 -4.13
N ALA A 177 6.86 7.90 -5.15
CA ALA A 177 7.75 8.68 -5.99
C ALA A 177 8.54 9.73 -5.20
N LEU A 178 7.87 10.44 -4.28
CA LEU A 178 8.49 11.49 -3.48
C LEU A 178 9.56 10.93 -2.54
N GLU A 179 9.20 9.95 -1.70
CA GLU A 179 10.13 9.43 -0.70
C GLU A 179 11.26 8.61 -1.33
N ALA A 180 10.95 7.73 -2.29
CA ALA A 180 11.98 6.98 -3.01
C ALA A 180 12.87 7.90 -3.85
N GLY A 181 12.30 8.92 -4.49
CA GLY A 181 13.07 9.91 -5.25
C GLY A 181 14.06 10.68 -4.40
N ILE A 182 13.67 11.11 -3.20
CA ILE A 182 14.56 11.75 -2.22
C ILE A 182 15.63 10.75 -1.75
N ALA A 183 15.23 9.53 -1.37
CA ALA A 183 16.14 8.51 -0.88
C ALA A 183 17.19 8.10 -1.93
N CYS A 184 16.82 8.12 -3.20
CA CYS A 184 17.72 7.81 -4.31
C CYS A 184 18.45 9.03 -4.86
N GLY A 185 18.22 10.25 -4.36
CA GLY A 185 18.84 11.47 -4.89
C GLY A 185 18.51 11.71 -6.37
N ALA A 186 17.24 11.58 -6.74
CA ALA A 186 16.77 11.85 -8.08
C ALA A 186 16.83 13.35 -8.40
N GLU A 187 17.21 13.72 -9.63
CA GLU A 187 17.23 15.12 -10.09
C GLU A 187 15.82 15.67 -10.29
N VAL A 188 14.90 14.80 -10.68
CA VAL A 188 13.50 15.17 -10.94
C VAL A 188 12.59 14.13 -10.29
N ILE A 189 11.55 14.62 -9.61
CA ILE A 189 10.50 13.79 -9.02
C ILE A 189 9.16 14.35 -9.46
N LEU A 190 8.42 13.60 -10.28
CA LEU A 190 7.10 13.97 -10.77
C LEU A 190 6.00 13.25 -10.00
N VAL A 191 5.10 14.02 -9.41
CA VAL A 191 3.98 13.54 -8.61
C VAL A 191 2.66 14.14 -9.11
N PRO A 192 1.54 13.40 -9.10
CA PRO A 192 0.27 13.86 -9.66
C PRO A 192 -0.38 15.00 -8.84
N GLU A 193 0.03 15.20 -7.59
CA GLU A 193 -0.49 16.26 -6.71
C GLU A 193 0.04 17.65 -7.03
N LYS A 194 1.04 17.76 -7.92
CA LYS A 194 1.63 19.03 -8.33
C LYS A 194 1.43 19.26 -9.82
N GLU A 195 1.13 20.50 -10.16
CA GLU A 195 1.29 20.95 -11.55
C GLU A 195 2.76 20.95 -11.92
N TRP A 196 3.08 20.54 -13.12
CA TRP A 196 4.46 20.48 -13.64
C TRP A 196 4.50 20.87 -15.12
N SER A 197 5.61 21.43 -15.52
CA SER A 197 5.93 21.77 -16.91
C SER A 197 7.08 20.91 -17.40
N PHE A 198 6.93 20.34 -18.57
CA PHE A 198 7.97 19.48 -19.13
C PHE A 198 9.30 20.23 -19.35
N ASP A 199 9.23 21.45 -19.86
CA ASP A 199 10.44 22.26 -20.13
C ASP A 199 11.11 22.72 -18.84
N GLU A 200 10.34 23.20 -17.83
CA GLU A 200 10.86 23.78 -16.61
C GLU A 200 11.24 22.73 -15.56
N ASP A 201 10.40 21.70 -15.39
CA ASP A 201 10.56 20.75 -14.29
C ASP A 201 11.29 19.46 -14.69
N VAL A 202 11.44 19.19 -16.00
CA VAL A 202 12.14 18.00 -16.51
C VAL A 202 13.38 18.39 -17.31
N LEU A 203 13.23 19.14 -18.40
CA LEU A 203 14.34 19.40 -19.33
C LEU A 203 15.40 20.32 -18.70
N ARG A 204 14.98 21.42 -18.07
CA ARG A 204 15.90 22.36 -17.45
C ARG A 204 16.79 21.69 -16.40
N PRO A 205 16.31 20.94 -15.38
CA PRO A 205 17.17 20.26 -14.42
C PRO A 205 18.15 19.26 -15.06
N VAL A 206 17.72 18.54 -16.10
CA VAL A 206 18.59 17.59 -16.82
C VAL A 206 19.71 18.32 -17.56
N LEU A 207 19.40 19.43 -18.25
CA LEU A 207 20.39 20.24 -18.97
C LEU A 207 21.36 20.95 -18.03
N GLU A 208 20.86 21.50 -16.92
CA GLU A 208 21.72 22.11 -15.89
C GLU A 208 22.65 21.09 -15.25
N SER A 209 22.14 19.87 -14.97
CA SER A 209 22.94 18.77 -14.45
C SER A 209 24.06 18.38 -15.42
N LYS A 210 23.74 18.28 -16.71
CA LYS A 210 24.73 18.05 -17.78
C LYS A 210 25.76 19.19 -17.84
N ALA A 211 25.33 20.44 -17.79
CA ALA A 211 26.20 21.61 -17.83
C ALA A 211 27.21 21.66 -16.64
N ARG A 212 26.80 21.16 -15.47
CA ARG A 212 27.67 20.98 -14.30
C ARG A 212 28.60 19.77 -14.40
N GLY A 213 28.57 19.03 -15.52
CA GLY A 213 29.46 17.89 -15.75
C GLY A 213 28.95 16.56 -15.15
N LYS A 214 27.70 16.50 -14.68
CA LYS A 214 27.11 15.26 -14.20
C LYS A 214 26.90 14.29 -15.37
N LYS A 215 27.30 13.05 -15.18
CA LYS A 215 27.34 12.05 -16.27
C LYS A 215 26.06 11.25 -16.43
N HIS A 216 25.17 11.27 -15.43
CA HIS A 216 23.87 10.57 -15.50
C HIS A 216 22.81 11.40 -14.81
N SER A 217 21.55 11.13 -15.10
CA SER A 217 20.41 11.70 -14.41
C SER A 217 19.37 10.63 -14.11
N ILE A 218 18.76 10.73 -12.93
CA ILE A 218 17.67 9.86 -12.48
C ILE A 218 16.42 10.71 -12.32
N ILE A 219 15.35 10.29 -12.98
CA ILE A 219 14.03 10.92 -12.92
C ILE A 219 13.06 9.87 -12.38
N ILE A 220 12.40 10.16 -11.27
CA ILE A 220 11.34 9.31 -10.69
C ILE A 220 9.99 9.89 -11.08
N VAL A 221 9.12 9.04 -11.62
CA VAL A 221 7.79 9.42 -12.10
C VAL A 221 6.73 8.54 -11.44
N ALA A 222 5.76 9.14 -10.77
CA ALA A 222 4.60 8.39 -10.28
C ALA A 222 3.73 7.89 -11.45
N GLU A 223 3.22 6.66 -11.39
CA GLU A 223 2.38 6.08 -12.46
C GLU A 223 1.14 6.92 -12.79
N GLY A 224 0.66 7.72 -11.83
CA GLY A 224 -0.46 8.65 -12.03
C GLY A 224 -0.18 9.78 -13.03
N ILE A 225 1.08 10.06 -13.34
CA ILE A 225 1.51 11.01 -14.40
C ILE A 225 1.37 10.33 -15.78
N GLY A 226 1.83 9.08 -15.91
CA GLY A 226 1.83 8.33 -17.16
C GLY A 226 2.84 8.82 -18.22
N GLY A 227 2.85 8.17 -19.38
CA GLY A 227 3.58 8.66 -20.55
C GLY A 227 5.10 8.57 -20.50
N VAL A 228 5.70 7.83 -19.56
CA VAL A 228 7.16 7.79 -19.36
C VAL A 228 7.96 7.35 -20.59
N MET A 229 7.41 6.45 -21.41
CA MET A 229 8.08 6.00 -22.64
C MET A 229 8.20 7.12 -23.67
N GLU A 230 7.17 7.96 -23.79
CA GLU A 230 7.18 9.13 -24.67
C GLU A 230 8.05 10.26 -24.11
N MET A 231 7.95 10.50 -22.79
CA MET A 231 8.85 11.45 -22.12
C MET A 231 10.32 11.13 -22.38
N ALA A 232 10.71 9.85 -22.31
CA ALA A 232 12.09 9.44 -22.55
C ALA A 232 12.57 9.81 -23.95
N LYS A 233 11.74 9.60 -24.98
CA LYS A 233 12.07 9.99 -26.37
C LYS A 233 12.24 11.49 -26.50
N VAL A 234 11.31 12.27 -25.96
CA VAL A 234 11.36 13.73 -26.04
C VAL A 234 12.59 14.30 -25.32
N ILE A 235 12.97 13.73 -24.16
CA ILE A 235 14.19 14.11 -23.46
C ILE A 235 15.41 13.83 -24.33
N GLU A 236 15.51 12.64 -24.93
CA GLU A 236 16.61 12.27 -25.81
C GLU A 236 16.73 13.19 -27.02
N GLU A 237 15.60 13.47 -27.68
CA GLU A 237 15.53 14.37 -28.86
C GLU A 237 15.97 15.81 -28.51
N LYS A 238 15.47 16.36 -27.38
CA LYS A 238 15.74 17.75 -27.00
C LYS A 238 17.12 17.96 -26.35
N THR A 239 17.67 16.96 -25.67
CA THR A 239 18.92 17.09 -24.89
C THR A 239 20.11 16.43 -25.54
N GLY A 240 19.89 15.51 -26.48
CA GLY A 240 20.92 14.63 -27.05
C GLY A 240 21.53 13.66 -26.02
N ILE A 241 20.86 13.45 -24.87
CA ILE A 241 21.26 12.47 -23.86
C ILE A 241 20.49 11.18 -24.10
N GLU A 242 21.18 10.06 -24.28
CA GLU A 242 20.54 8.76 -24.36
C GLU A 242 19.66 8.54 -23.13
N THR A 243 18.36 8.32 -23.35
CA THR A 243 17.37 8.26 -22.26
C THR A 243 16.62 6.94 -22.28
N ARG A 244 16.50 6.29 -21.15
CA ARG A 244 15.82 5.01 -21.00
C ARG A 244 14.72 5.11 -19.94
N ALA A 245 13.54 4.60 -20.29
CA ALA A 245 12.44 4.45 -19.35
C ALA A 245 12.40 3.03 -18.78
N THR A 246 12.16 2.91 -17.50
CA THR A 246 11.95 1.63 -16.80
C THR A 246 10.68 1.73 -15.97
N ILE A 247 9.72 0.87 -16.24
CA ILE A 247 8.49 0.75 -15.44
C ILE A 247 8.70 -0.38 -14.44
N LEU A 248 8.80 -0.08 -13.16
CA LEU A 248 9.04 -1.08 -12.12
C LEU A 248 7.82 -2.01 -11.94
N GLY A 249 6.61 -1.47 -12.00
CA GLY A 249 5.38 -2.25 -11.95
C GLY A 249 5.27 -3.13 -10.69
N HIS A 250 4.75 -4.34 -10.86
CA HIS A 250 4.33 -5.22 -9.76
C HIS A 250 5.46 -5.77 -8.87
N VAL A 251 6.74 -5.64 -9.23
CA VAL A 251 7.85 -6.01 -8.33
C VAL A 251 7.77 -5.24 -7.00
N GLN A 252 7.18 -4.05 -7.02
CA GLN A 252 6.97 -3.20 -5.85
C GLN A 252 5.96 -3.77 -4.86
N ARG A 253 5.12 -4.73 -5.25
CA ARG A 253 4.14 -5.40 -4.37
C ARG A 253 4.69 -6.63 -3.68
N GLY A 254 5.83 -7.13 -4.16
CA GLY A 254 6.44 -8.37 -3.71
C GLY A 254 7.53 -8.16 -2.66
N GLY A 255 8.13 -9.27 -2.29
CA GLY A 255 9.28 -9.30 -1.41
C GLY A 255 8.95 -9.59 0.05
N SER A 256 9.99 -9.88 0.80
CA SER A 256 9.90 -10.12 2.25
C SER A 256 9.66 -8.78 2.96
N PRO A 257 8.62 -8.67 3.82
CA PRO A 257 8.33 -7.40 4.50
C PRO A 257 9.49 -6.95 5.37
N SER A 258 9.74 -5.64 5.35
CA SER A 258 10.75 -4.99 6.19
C SER A 258 10.44 -5.15 7.68
N VAL A 259 11.42 -4.85 8.53
CA VAL A 259 11.21 -4.86 9.99
C VAL A 259 10.04 -3.95 10.37
N ARG A 260 9.98 -2.75 9.76
CA ARG A 260 8.93 -1.76 10.04
C ARG A 260 7.54 -2.30 9.68
N ASP A 261 7.38 -2.85 8.47
CA ASP A 261 6.11 -3.44 8.05
C ASP A 261 5.67 -4.61 8.91
N ARG A 262 6.60 -5.48 9.33
CA ARG A 262 6.28 -6.62 10.21
C ARG A 262 5.81 -6.17 11.58
N VAL A 263 6.48 -5.19 12.19
CA VAL A 263 6.13 -4.68 13.53
C VAL A 263 4.80 -3.96 13.50
N ILE A 264 4.62 -2.99 12.59
CA ILE A 264 3.39 -2.22 12.48
C ILE A 264 2.19 -3.12 12.13
N ALA A 265 2.36 -4.06 11.18
CA ALA A 265 1.31 -5.02 10.85
C ALA A 265 0.92 -5.89 12.05
N SER A 266 1.90 -6.26 12.89
CA SER A 266 1.64 -7.06 14.10
C SER A 266 0.89 -6.25 15.15
N GLU A 267 1.29 -5.01 15.39
CA GLU A 267 0.60 -4.10 16.34
C GLU A 267 -0.84 -3.81 15.89
N MET A 268 -1.02 -3.45 14.62
CA MET A 268 -2.35 -3.16 14.08
C MET A 268 -3.26 -4.39 14.10
N GLY A 269 -2.73 -5.56 13.72
CA GLY A 269 -3.50 -6.80 13.72
C GLY A 269 -3.96 -7.21 15.13
N ALA A 270 -3.09 -7.07 16.13
CA ALA A 270 -3.45 -7.30 17.53
C ALA A 270 -4.51 -6.30 17.99
N LYS A 271 -4.31 -5.01 17.70
CA LYS A 271 -5.27 -3.95 18.06
C LYS A 271 -6.65 -4.17 17.44
N CYS A 272 -6.76 -4.70 16.23
CA CYS A 272 -8.05 -5.05 15.61
C CYS A 272 -8.83 -6.06 16.45
N VAL A 273 -8.17 -7.10 16.97
CA VAL A 273 -8.81 -8.12 17.83
C VAL A 273 -9.23 -7.50 19.17
N GLU A 274 -8.37 -6.69 19.78
CA GLU A 274 -8.65 -6.02 21.04
C GLU A 274 -9.87 -5.09 20.94
N LEU A 275 -9.97 -4.30 19.87
CA LEU A 275 -11.13 -3.42 19.64
C LEU A 275 -12.43 -4.21 19.52
N LEU A 276 -12.43 -5.35 18.82
CA LEU A 276 -13.61 -6.22 18.75
C LEU A 276 -13.97 -6.77 20.15
N LEU A 277 -12.98 -7.13 20.97
CA LEU A 277 -13.21 -7.57 22.36
C LEU A 277 -13.74 -6.46 23.27
N GLU A 278 -13.32 -5.22 23.04
CA GLU A 278 -13.83 -4.02 23.70
C GLU A 278 -15.27 -3.69 23.27
N GLY A 279 -15.85 -4.45 22.32
CA GLY A 279 -17.18 -4.18 21.77
C GLY A 279 -17.22 -3.01 20.78
N LYS A 280 -16.06 -2.58 20.28
CA LYS A 280 -15.98 -1.53 19.25
C LYS A 280 -16.25 -2.11 17.88
N GLU A 281 -16.87 -1.32 17.05
CA GLU A 281 -17.21 -1.65 15.66
C GLU A 281 -17.06 -0.43 14.75
N ASN A 282 -17.09 -0.65 13.45
CA ASN A 282 -16.98 0.41 12.43
C ASN A 282 -15.71 1.27 12.60
N ARG A 283 -14.56 0.63 12.88
CA ARG A 283 -13.29 1.34 13.13
C ARG A 283 -12.23 1.00 12.10
N ILE A 284 -11.37 1.96 11.80
CA ILE A 284 -10.08 1.77 11.12
C ILE A 284 -8.98 1.86 12.17
N VAL A 285 -8.20 0.79 12.32
CA VAL A 285 -6.91 0.84 13.02
C VAL A 285 -5.92 1.55 12.11
N ARG A 286 -5.24 2.57 12.60
CA ARG A 286 -4.35 3.43 11.82
C ARG A 286 -3.07 3.77 12.59
N MET A 287 -2.06 4.22 11.86
CA MET A 287 -0.88 4.87 12.43
C MET A 287 -1.10 6.39 12.44
N LYS A 288 -0.93 7.02 13.59
CA LYS A 288 -0.96 8.47 13.72
C LYS A 288 0.09 8.91 14.74
N ASP A 289 0.96 9.83 14.34
CA ASP A 289 2.05 10.35 15.20
C ASP A 289 2.89 9.22 15.84
N ASN A 290 3.27 8.22 15.03
CA ASN A 290 4.00 7.01 15.43
C ASN A 290 3.27 6.15 16.49
N LYS A 291 1.97 6.24 16.60
CA LYS A 291 1.14 5.43 17.51
C LYS A 291 0.03 4.72 16.75
N VAL A 292 -0.20 3.46 17.10
CA VAL A 292 -1.37 2.72 16.63
C VAL A 292 -2.58 3.16 17.42
N CYS A 293 -3.58 3.67 16.71
CA CYS A 293 -4.87 4.13 17.26
C CYS A 293 -6.01 3.76 16.31
N ASP A 294 -7.21 4.17 16.62
CA ASP A 294 -8.38 3.88 15.79
C ASP A 294 -9.22 5.14 15.50
N ILE A 295 -10.00 5.09 14.44
CA ILE A 295 -10.95 6.13 14.03
C ILE A 295 -12.20 5.47 13.44
N ASP A 296 -13.33 6.15 13.46
CA ASP A 296 -14.53 5.70 12.73
C ASP A 296 -14.25 5.56 11.22
N ILE A 297 -14.83 4.53 10.57
CA ILE A 297 -14.57 4.28 9.13
C ILE A 297 -15.06 5.45 8.28
N ALA A 298 -16.25 5.99 8.54
CA ALA A 298 -16.79 7.09 7.74
C ALA A 298 -15.99 8.37 7.93
N GLU A 299 -15.58 8.67 9.17
CA GLU A 299 -14.68 9.79 9.46
C GLU A 299 -13.33 9.62 8.75
N GLY A 300 -12.72 8.44 8.85
CA GLY A 300 -11.44 8.14 8.22
C GLY A 300 -11.48 8.26 6.69
N LEU A 301 -12.56 7.79 6.07
CA LEU A 301 -12.75 7.89 4.62
C LEU A 301 -13.08 9.31 4.13
N ALA A 302 -13.55 10.20 5.01
CA ALA A 302 -13.84 11.59 4.69
C ALA A 302 -12.61 12.52 4.81
N MET A 303 -11.54 12.05 5.45
CA MET A 303 -10.31 12.82 5.59
C MET A 303 -9.61 13.00 4.23
N GLN A 304 -8.78 14.03 4.16
CA GLN A 304 -7.87 14.25 3.03
C GLN A 304 -6.43 14.12 3.50
N LYS A 305 -5.58 13.57 2.65
CA LYS A 305 -4.15 13.42 2.89
C LYS A 305 -3.39 14.11 1.77
N THR A 306 -2.44 14.93 2.13
CA THR A 306 -1.58 15.65 1.20
C THR A 306 -0.15 15.17 1.37
N LEU A 307 0.67 15.34 0.34
CA LEU A 307 2.10 15.08 0.45
C LEU A 307 2.72 15.94 1.55
N PRO A 308 3.69 15.40 2.32
CA PRO A 308 4.36 16.17 3.37
C PRO A 308 5.09 17.39 2.80
N GLU A 309 4.64 18.58 3.12
CA GLU A 309 5.26 19.82 2.63
C GLU A 309 6.75 19.92 2.93
N SER A 310 7.18 19.39 4.08
CA SER A 310 8.60 19.33 4.45
C SER A 310 9.44 18.56 3.45
N LEU A 311 8.95 17.42 2.94
CA LEU A 311 9.63 16.63 1.92
C LEU A 311 9.53 17.27 0.54
N VAL A 312 8.38 17.80 0.21
CA VAL A 312 8.18 18.54 -1.05
C VAL A 312 9.14 19.72 -1.16
N ASN A 313 9.30 20.50 -0.08
CA ASN A 313 10.22 21.64 0.00
C ASN A 313 11.70 21.25 0.16
N LEU A 314 11.98 19.97 0.42
CA LEU A 314 13.34 19.44 0.50
C LEU A 314 13.92 19.15 -0.89
N VAL A 315 13.08 18.65 -1.83
CA VAL A 315 13.52 18.23 -3.18
C VAL A 315 14.39 19.28 -3.87
N PRO A 316 13.99 20.55 -4.05
CA PRO A 316 14.80 21.54 -4.78
C PRO A 316 16.11 21.88 -4.07
N LYS A 317 16.24 21.61 -2.77
CA LYS A 317 17.48 21.84 -2.02
C LYS A 317 18.52 20.74 -2.22
N LEU A 318 18.09 19.56 -2.63
CA LEU A 318 18.94 18.38 -2.83
C LEU A 318 19.33 18.16 -4.30
N THR A 319 18.72 18.90 -5.23
CA THR A 319 18.94 18.74 -6.68
C THR A 319 19.87 19.79 -7.30
N VAL A 320 20.56 20.59 -6.47
CA VAL A 320 21.55 21.61 -6.89
C VAL A 320 22.86 21.03 -7.37
#